data_d7059a317d8a4eba097c363630145fbd
#
_entry.id   d7059a317d8a4eba097c363630145fbd
#
_cell.length_a   1.000
_cell.length_b   1.000
_cell.length_c   1.000
_cell.angle_alpha   90.00
_cell.angle_beta   90.00
_cell.angle_gamma   90.00
#
_symmetry.space_group_name_H-M   'P 1'
#
loop_
_entity.id
_entity.type
_entity.pdbx_description
1 polymer ?
#
loop_
_entity_poly.entity_id
_entity_poly.type
_entity_poly.pdbx_seq_one_letter_code
_entity_poly.pdbx_strand_id
1 'polypeptide(L)'
;IDKYREEKFHYKNFFTKSKKKKLRILHVTNFNERLDGRLFFNTGRRINNGFIRLGHSVLGFSDRDIQKYYKSIGDYKGSKSLNDKLKKTCYNYKPDLIITGHADLISRQQIEELKEDNPNTKFAQWFLDPLNKNGPDYERNKSRIMDKIDLMDTTFLTTCPSVLKFLPKKNNNFYIPNPSDSSFET
;
A
#
# COMPACT_ATOMS: atom_id res chain seq x y z
N ILE A 1 -5.69 -31.20 -1.60
CA ILE A 1 -6.21 -30.20 -0.62
C ILE A 1 -5.43 -30.26 0.70
N ASP A 2 -4.94 -31.45 1.12
CA ASP A 2 -4.26 -31.62 2.41
C ASP A 2 -2.80 -31.15 2.44
N LYS A 3 -2.13 -31.10 1.31
CA LYS A 3 -0.74 -30.59 1.22
C LYS A 3 -0.59 -29.09 1.50
N TYR A 4 -1.68 -28.31 1.41
CA TYR A 4 -1.71 -26.88 1.75
C TYR A 4 -2.09 -26.59 3.21
N ARG A 5 -2.57 -27.61 3.95
CA ARG A 5 -2.88 -27.48 5.38
C ARG A 5 -1.65 -27.68 6.27
N GLU A 6 -0.59 -28.28 5.77
CA GLU A 6 0.62 -28.54 6.57
C GLU A 6 1.64 -27.40 6.57
N GLU A 7 1.59 -26.46 5.64
CA GLU A 7 2.14 -25.13 5.87
C GLU A 7 1.20 -24.39 6.85
N LYS A 8 1.10 -24.93 8.06
CA LYS A 8 0.53 -24.20 9.18
C LYS A 8 1.32 -22.91 9.29
N PHE A 9 0.76 -21.85 8.73
CA PHE A 9 1.15 -20.50 9.07
C PHE A 9 1.26 -20.46 10.59
N HIS A 10 2.47 -20.42 11.11
CA HIS A 10 2.71 -20.26 12.53
C HIS A 10 2.32 -18.82 12.93
N TYR A 11 1.05 -18.50 12.81
CA TYR A 11 0.47 -17.24 13.34
C TYR A 11 0.78 -17.06 14.83
N LYS A 12 1.01 -18.15 15.57
CA LYS A 12 1.34 -18.08 17.00
C LYS A 12 2.65 -17.36 17.31
N ASN A 13 3.62 -17.35 16.41
CA ASN A 13 4.92 -16.72 16.67
C ASN A 13 5.01 -15.24 16.28
N PHE A 14 4.04 -14.72 15.51
CA PHE A 14 3.98 -13.28 15.22
C PHE A 14 3.50 -12.43 16.41
N PHE A 15 2.87 -13.04 17.40
CA PHE A 15 2.32 -12.36 18.58
C PHE A 15 3.15 -12.59 19.86
N THR A 16 4.33 -13.17 19.77
CA THR A 16 5.22 -13.19 20.93
C THR A 16 5.55 -11.76 21.34
N LYS A 17 5.46 -11.49 22.64
CA LYS A 17 5.60 -10.22 23.36
C LYS A 17 6.94 -9.48 23.16
N SER A 18 7.49 -9.39 21.95
CA SER A 18 8.49 -8.37 21.69
C SER A 18 7.79 -7.01 21.83
N LYS A 19 8.36 -6.08 22.54
CA LYS A 19 7.90 -4.66 22.56
C LYS A 19 7.93 -4.20 21.10
N LYS A 20 6.80 -4.39 20.38
CA LYS A 20 6.71 -4.03 18.96
C LYS A 20 7.01 -2.54 18.86
N LYS A 21 8.05 -2.20 18.12
CA LYS A 21 8.39 -0.80 17.85
C LYS A 21 7.17 -0.13 17.21
N LYS A 22 6.68 0.94 17.83
CA LYS A 22 5.65 1.78 17.21
C LYS A 22 6.27 2.52 16.03
N LEU A 23 5.61 2.46 14.88
CA LEU A 23 6.05 3.11 13.66
C LEU A 23 5.17 4.31 13.34
N ARG A 24 5.74 5.30 12.69
CA ARG A 24 5.01 6.33 11.94
C ARG A 24 4.81 5.82 10.53
N ILE A 25 3.57 5.56 10.15
CA ILE A 25 3.21 4.98 8.85
C ILE A 25 2.50 6.04 8.01
N LEU A 26 3.04 6.36 6.86
CA LEU A 26 2.34 7.12 5.83
C LEU A 26 1.68 6.12 4.87
N HIS A 27 0.36 6.03 4.95
CA HIS A 27 -0.43 5.12 4.12
C HIS A 27 -1.02 5.87 2.93
N VAL A 28 -0.43 5.67 1.77
CA VAL A 28 -0.80 6.31 0.50
C VAL A 28 -1.74 5.41 -0.28
N THR A 29 -3.01 5.77 -0.35
CA THR A 29 -4.02 5.02 -1.11
C THR A 29 -5.25 5.88 -1.39
N ASN A 30 -6.14 5.43 -2.24
CA ASN A 30 -7.40 6.11 -2.48
C ASN A 30 -8.42 5.84 -1.35
N PHE A 31 -8.64 6.81 -0.47
CA PHE A 31 -9.66 6.72 0.59
C PHE A 31 -11.08 7.10 0.13
N ASN A 32 -11.23 7.60 -1.09
CA ASN A 32 -12.50 8.02 -1.70
C ASN A 32 -13.27 9.08 -0.90
N GLU A 33 -12.56 10.02 -0.28
CA GLU A 33 -13.16 11.11 0.52
C GLU A 33 -14.06 12.03 -0.32
N ARG A 34 -13.68 12.27 -1.59
CA ARG A 34 -14.46 13.07 -2.55
C ARG A 34 -15.82 12.47 -2.92
N LEU A 35 -16.15 11.29 -2.45
CA LEU A 35 -17.39 10.57 -2.78
C LEU A 35 -18.43 10.61 -1.65
N ASP A 36 -18.30 11.54 -0.73
CA ASP A 36 -19.27 11.85 0.31
C ASP A 36 -19.72 10.61 1.10
N GLY A 37 -18.77 9.76 1.46
CA GLY A 37 -18.99 8.51 2.23
C GLY A 37 -19.44 7.30 1.42
N ARG A 38 -19.85 7.44 0.15
CA ARG A 38 -20.36 6.33 -0.68
C ARG A 38 -19.43 5.12 -0.77
N LEU A 39 -18.12 5.34 -0.79
CA LEU A 39 -17.10 4.30 -0.80
C LEU A 39 -16.23 4.34 0.47
N PHE A 40 -16.84 4.68 1.60
CA PHE A 40 -16.14 4.76 2.88
C PHE A 40 -15.54 3.42 3.30
N PHE A 41 -16.29 2.32 3.16
CA PHE A 41 -15.91 0.97 3.59
C PHE A 41 -14.96 0.28 2.60
N ASN A 42 -13.92 0.99 2.17
CA ASN A 42 -12.96 0.45 1.21
C ASN A 42 -11.77 -0.25 1.91
N THR A 43 -11.06 -1.05 1.14
CA THR A 43 -9.91 -1.83 1.60
C THR A 43 -8.79 -0.96 2.19
N GLY A 44 -8.54 0.22 1.62
CA GLY A 44 -7.55 1.15 2.15
C GLY A 44 -7.84 1.54 3.59
N ARG A 45 -9.10 1.82 3.94
CA ARG A 45 -9.50 2.13 5.33
C ARG A 45 -9.36 0.94 6.25
N ARG A 46 -9.72 -0.26 5.82
CA ARG A 46 -9.54 -1.48 6.63
C ARG A 46 -8.08 -1.69 7.02
N ILE A 47 -7.19 -1.57 6.05
CA ILE A 47 -5.73 -1.67 6.29
C ILE A 47 -5.27 -0.53 7.20
N ASN A 48 -5.69 0.70 6.94
CA ASN A 48 -5.35 1.86 7.76
C ASN A 48 -5.76 1.67 9.23
N ASN A 49 -6.98 1.24 9.46
CA ASN A 49 -7.50 0.94 10.79
C ASN A 49 -6.74 -0.21 11.46
N GLY A 50 -6.34 -1.23 10.69
CA GLY A 50 -5.51 -2.33 11.18
C GLY A 50 -4.18 -1.82 11.74
N PHE A 51 -3.50 -0.91 11.06
CA PHE A 51 -2.27 -0.30 11.56
C PHE A 51 -2.50 0.50 12.85
N ILE A 52 -3.59 1.26 12.93
CA ILE A 52 -3.94 2.03 14.15
C ILE A 52 -4.19 1.08 15.32
N ARG A 53 -4.94 -0.02 15.12
CA ARG A 53 -5.20 -1.03 16.15
C ARG A 53 -3.95 -1.77 16.61
N LEU A 54 -2.97 -1.90 15.74
CA LEU A 54 -1.64 -2.42 16.10
C LEU A 54 -0.80 -1.42 16.91
N GLY A 55 -1.30 -0.19 17.13
CA GLY A 55 -0.67 0.83 17.95
C GLY A 55 0.33 1.70 17.21
N HIS A 56 0.31 1.69 15.88
CA HIS A 56 1.15 2.58 15.07
C HIS A 56 0.53 3.99 14.99
N SER A 57 1.37 5.01 14.78
CA SER A 57 0.92 6.33 14.34
C SER A 57 0.71 6.29 12.83
N VAL A 58 -0.51 6.56 12.36
CA VAL A 58 -0.85 6.39 10.94
C VAL A 58 -1.39 7.69 10.37
N LEU A 59 -0.75 8.17 9.31
CA LEU A 59 -1.24 9.28 8.51
C LEU A 59 -1.73 8.73 7.17
N GLY A 60 -3.04 8.82 6.93
CA GLY A 60 -3.65 8.49 5.64
C GLY A 60 -3.40 9.61 4.62
N PHE A 61 -3.02 9.24 3.41
CA PHE A 61 -2.80 10.16 2.29
C PHE A 61 -3.61 9.68 1.08
N SER A 62 -4.71 10.37 0.78
CA SER A 62 -5.61 9.98 -0.32
C SER A 62 -5.13 10.58 -1.63
N ASP A 63 -4.39 9.80 -2.42
CA ASP A 63 -3.76 10.24 -3.65
C ASP A 63 -4.76 10.79 -4.67
N ARG A 64 -5.84 10.07 -4.96
CA ARG A 64 -6.85 10.47 -5.95
C ARG A 64 -7.71 11.65 -5.50
N ASP A 65 -7.98 11.75 -4.20
CA ASP A 65 -8.74 12.88 -3.67
C ASP A 65 -7.89 14.15 -3.72
N ILE A 66 -6.64 14.08 -3.28
CA ILE A 66 -5.70 15.20 -3.36
C ILE A 66 -5.51 15.66 -4.80
N GLN A 67 -5.25 14.74 -5.73
CA GLN A 67 -5.11 15.07 -7.15
C GLN A 67 -6.35 15.80 -7.68
N LYS A 68 -7.54 15.36 -7.32
CA LYS A 68 -8.79 15.96 -7.78
C LYS A 68 -9.02 17.34 -7.19
N TYR A 69 -8.77 17.52 -5.88
CA TYR A 69 -9.03 18.78 -5.17
C TYR A 69 -8.04 19.90 -5.53
N TYR A 70 -6.82 19.55 -5.90
CA TYR A 70 -5.75 20.52 -6.15
C TYR A 70 -5.45 20.76 -7.64
N LYS A 71 -6.41 20.45 -8.53
CA LYS A 71 -6.33 20.85 -9.93
C LYS A 71 -6.38 22.36 -10.05
N SER A 72 -5.55 22.90 -10.94
CA SER A 72 -5.50 24.35 -11.23
C SER A 72 -5.20 24.59 -12.70
N ILE A 73 -5.25 25.84 -13.13
CA ILE A 73 -4.94 26.26 -14.52
C ILE A 73 -3.52 25.82 -14.91
N GLY A 74 -2.56 25.87 -13.97
CA GLY A 74 -1.16 25.42 -14.19
C GLY A 74 -0.92 23.94 -13.91
N ASP A 75 -1.92 23.20 -13.38
CA ASP A 75 -1.83 21.78 -13.05
C ASP A 75 -3.18 21.07 -13.29
N TYR A 76 -3.61 21.01 -14.55
CA TYR A 76 -4.90 20.42 -14.94
C TYR A 76 -5.09 18.98 -14.49
N LYS A 77 -4.01 18.22 -14.39
CA LYS A 77 -4.04 16.84 -13.90
C LYS A 77 -3.99 16.78 -12.39
N GLY A 78 -3.52 17.82 -11.70
CA GLY A 78 -3.28 17.81 -10.25
C GLY A 78 -2.06 16.98 -9.84
N SER A 79 -1.23 16.58 -10.80
CA SER A 79 -0.10 15.68 -10.53
C SER A 79 1.07 16.39 -9.84
N LYS A 80 1.36 17.63 -10.22
CA LYS A 80 2.37 18.46 -9.57
C LYS A 80 1.99 18.70 -8.11
N SER A 81 0.75 19.15 -7.88
CA SER A 81 0.23 19.41 -6.54
C SER A 81 0.21 18.15 -5.67
N LEU A 82 -0.13 16.98 -6.24
CA LEU A 82 -0.07 15.69 -5.56
C LEU A 82 1.36 15.39 -5.08
N ASN A 83 2.34 15.50 -5.97
CA ASN A 83 3.73 15.22 -5.69
C ASN A 83 4.31 16.18 -4.64
N ASP A 84 4.07 17.48 -4.79
CA ASP A 84 4.53 18.50 -3.83
C ASP A 84 3.93 18.27 -2.44
N LYS A 85 2.64 17.91 -2.37
CA LYS A 85 2.00 17.57 -1.09
C LYS A 85 2.60 16.30 -0.47
N LEU A 86 2.85 15.27 -1.26
CA LEU A 86 3.42 14.03 -0.77
C LEU A 86 4.84 14.28 -0.19
N LYS A 87 5.69 15.02 -0.90
CA LYS A 87 7.02 15.42 -0.41
C LYS A 87 6.94 16.21 0.89
N LYS A 88 6.09 17.25 0.94
CA LYS A 88 5.90 18.05 2.16
C LYS A 88 5.36 17.21 3.32
N THR A 89 4.46 16.27 3.03
CA THR A 89 3.93 15.36 4.05
C THR A 89 5.03 14.46 4.61
N CYS A 90 5.88 13.88 3.76
CA CYS A 90 7.03 13.08 4.19
C CYS A 90 8.00 13.91 5.03
N TYR A 91 8.35 15.11 4.59
CA TYR A 91 9.24 16.02 5.31
C TYR A 91 8.73 16.35 6.72
N ASN A 92 7.45 16.67 6.85
CA ASN A 92 6.85 17.05 8.13
C ASN A 92 6.60 15.84 9.04
N TYR A 93 6.06 14.75 8.49
CA TYR A 93 5.66 13.58 9.27
C TYR A 93 6.82 12.66 9.61
N LYS A 94 7.87 12.64 8.77
CA LYS A 94 9.07 11.79 8.88
C LYS A 94 8.69 10.32 9.13
N PRO A 95 8.02 9.67 8.18
CA PRO A 95 7.53 8.31 8.35
C PRO A 95 8.68 7.30 8.49
N ASP A 96 8.49 6.29 9.34
CA ASP A 96 9.35 5.11 9.38
C ASP A 96 9.02 4.14 8.22
N LEU A 97 7.75 4.17 7.76
CA LEU A 97 7.25 3.35 6.65
C LEU A 97 6.32 4.19 5.78
N ILE A 98 6.57 4.17 4.48
CA ILE A 98 5.60 4.59 3.46
C ILE A 98 5.03 3.32 2.82
N ILE A 99 3.71 3.15 2.89
CA ILE A 99 3.04 2.01 2.26
C ILE A 99 2.02 2.49 1.24
N THR A 100 2.17 2.05 0.00
CA THR A 100 1.30 2.43 -1.12
C THR A 100 0.30 1.32 -1.45
N GLY A 101 -0.96 1.69 -1.62
CA GLY A 101 -2.01 0.76 -2.01
C GLY A 101 -2.72 1.22 -3.27
N HIS A 102 -2.55 0.51 -4.39
CA HIS A 102 -3.10 0.92 -5.69
C HIS A 102 -2.81 2.39 -6.04
N ALA A 103 -1.65 2.90 -5.59
CA ALA A 103 -1.25 4.30 -5.76
C ALA A 103 -0.66 4.55 -7.17
N ASP A 104 -1.48 4.35 -8.18
CA ASP A 104 -1.09 4.45 -9.59
C ASP A 104 -0.67 5.87 -10.00
N LEU A 105 -1.14 6.87 -9.24
CA LEU A 105 -0.85 8.28 -9.50
C LEU A 105 0.54 8.71 -9.01
N ILE A 106 1.15 7.92 -8.15
CA ILE A 106 2.52 8.17 -7.69
C ILE A 106 3.47 7.49 -8.67
N SER A 107 4.22 8.29 -9.43
CA SER A 107 5.15 7.77 -10.43
C SER A 107 6.36 7.07 -9.81
N ARG A 108 7.04 6.24 -10.62
CA ARG A 108 8.31 5.64 -10.26
C ARG A 108 9.34 6.71 -9.82
N GLN A 109 9.51 7.77 -10.64
CA GLN A 109 10.40 8.88 -10.33
C GLN A 109 10.08 9.50 -8.96
N GLN A 110 8.80 9.69 -8.63
CA GLN A 110 8.39 10.25 -7.34
C GLN A 110 8.80 9.35 -6.16
N ILE A 111 8.74 8.02 -6.33
CA ILE A 111 9.22 7.09 -5.30
C ILE A 111 10.74 7.16 -5.16
N GLU A 112 11.47 7.23 -6.27
CA GLU A 112 12.94 7.38 -6.27
C GLU A 112 13.36 8.64 -5.51
N GLU A 113 12.77 9.79 -5.84
CA GLU A 113 13.03 11.07 -5.14
C GLU A 113 12.68 11.00 -3.64
N LEU A 114 11.56 10.36 -3.29
CA LEU A 114 11.18 10.18 -1.88
C LEU A 114 12.17 9.29 -1.12
N LYS A 115 12.74 8.28 -1.77
CA LYS A 115 13.77 7.41 -1.17
C LYS A 115 15.08 8.17 -0.93
N GLU A 116 15.48 8.99 -1.87
CA GLU A 116 16.66 9.87 -1.74
C GLU A 116 16.49 10.86 -0.58
N ASP A 117 15.34 11.53 -0.52
CA ASP A 117 15.01 12.50 0.53
C ASP A 117 14.82 11.86 1.92
N ASN A 118 14.51 10.55 1.98
CA ASN A 118 14.17 9.82 3.22
C ASN A 118 14.90 8.46 3.32
N PRO A 119 16.25 8.45 3.42
CA PRO A 119 17.04 7.22 3.28
C PRO A 119 16.80 6.17 4.38
N ASN A 120 16.26 6.57 5.52
CA ASN A 120 15.93 5.66 6.63
C ASN A 120 14.49 5.13 6.59
N THR A 121 13.66 5.64 5.69
CA THR A 121 12.26 5.23 5.53
C THR A 121 12.18 3.93 4.72
N LYS A 122 11.37 2.98 5.19
CA LYS A 122 11.04 1.78 4.43
C LYS A 122 9.87 2.02 3.50
N PHE A 123 9.91 1.35 2.35
CA PHE A 123 8.88 1.46 1.32
C PHE A 123 8.22 0.11 1.08
N ALA A 124 6.90 0.08 1.13
CA ALA A 124 6.10 -1.11 0.84
C ALA A 124 4.96 -0.80 -0.12
N GLN A 125 4.46 -1.84 -0.77
CA GLN A 125 3.22 -1.74 -1.52
C GLN A 125 2.30 -2.93 -1.21
N TRP A 126 0.99 -2.71 -1.34
CA TRP A 126 0.01 -3.78 -1.33
C TRP A 126 -0.88 -3.72 -2.58
N PHE A 127 -1.27 -4.91 -3.06
CA PHE A 127 -2.09 -5.05 -4.24
C PHE A 127 -3.09 -6.20 -4.06
N LEU A 128 -4.37 -5.92 -4.23
CA LEU A 128 -5.45 -6.84 -3.87
C LEU A 128 -6.27 -7.34 -5.07
N ASP A 129 -6.06 -6.76 -6.27
CA ASP A 129 -6.75 -7.25 -7.45
C ASP A 129 -6.19 -8.63 -7.86
N PRO A 130 -7.04 -9.50 -8.44
CA PRO A 130 -6.62 -10.83 -8.84
C PRO A 130 -5.48 -10.81 -9.88
N LEU A 131 -4.51 -11.69 -9.68
CA LEU A 131 -3.38 -11.92 -10.59
C LEU A 131 -3.55 -13.30 -11.27
N ASN A 132 -4.75 -13.58 -11.76
CA ASN A 132 -5.03 -14.77 -12.54
C ASN A 132 -4.57 -14.55 -13.98
N LYS A 133 -3.64 -15.38 -14.47
CA LYS A 133 -3.07 -15.30 -15.81
C LYS A 133 -4.11 -15.30 -16.93
N ASN A 134 -5.23 -15.95 -16.71
CA ASN A 134 -6.32 -16.03 -17.68
C ASN A 134 -7.39 -14.94 -17.46
N GLY A 135 -7.19 -14.05 -16.50
CA GLY A 135 -8.12 -12.96 -16.22
C GLY A 135 -7.90 -11.76 -17.14
N PRO A 136 -8.96 -10.98 -17.42
CA PRO A 136 -8.93 -9.87 -18.37
C PRO A 136 -7.96 -8.75 -17.99
N ASP A 137 -7.70 -8.58 -16.69
CA ASP A 137 -6.86 -7.51 -16.17
C ASP A 137 -5.43 -7.94 -15.79
N TYR A 138 -5.05 -9.19 -16.11
CA TYR A 138 -3.79 -9.76 -15.66
C TYR A 138 -2.57 -8.92 -16.04
N GLU A 139 -2.40 -8.58 -17.31
CA GLU A 139 -1.21 -7.84 -17.77
C GLU A 139 -1.20 -6.42 -17.22
N ARG A 140 -2.36 -5.77 -17.12
CA ARG A 140 -2.46 -4.45 -16.49
C ARG A 140 -2.07 -4.49 -15.01
N ASN A 141 -2.59 -5.44 -14.25
CA ASN A 141 -2.33 -5.58 -12.83
C ASN A 141 -0.87 -5.97 -12.56
N LYS A 142 -0.32 -6.87 -13.38
CA LYS A 142 1.10 -7.24 -13.35
C LYS A 142 1.99 -6.02 -13.61
N SER A 143 1.70 -5.24 -14.65
CA SER A 143 2.45 -4.02 -14.98
C SER A 143 2.45 -3.01 -13.83
N ARG A 144 1.30 -2.79 -13.18
CA ARG A 144 1.18 -1.87 -12.02
C ARG A 144 2.05 -2.28 -10.84
N ILE A 145 2.16 -3.57 -10.58
CA ILE A 145 3.03 -4.09 -9.51
C ILE A 145 4.49 -3.93 -9.90
N MET A 146 4.82 -4.35 -11.12
CA MET A 146 6.20 -4.41 -11.60
C MET A 146 6.83 -3.05 -11.82
N ASP A 147 6.03 -2.02 -12.08
CA ASP A 147 6.48 -0.64 -12.30
C ASP A 147 7.40 -0.12 -11.19
N LYS A 148 7.13 -0.51 -9.94
CA LYS A 148 7.83 0.01 -8.76
C LYS A 148 8.39 -1.08 -7.82
N ILE A 149 8.26 -2.35 -8.17
CA ILE A 149 8.56 -3.46 -7.25
C ILE A 149 10.01 -3.45 -6.77
N ASP A 150 10.95 -3.09 -7.62
CA ASP A 150 12.38 -3.00 -7.31
C ASP A 150 12.74 -1.84 -6.37
N LEU A 151 11.85 -0.85 -6.26
CA LEU A 151 11.97 0.27 -5.33
C LEU A 151 11.36 -0.05 -3.95
N MET A 152 10.60 -1.15 -3.84
CA MET A 152 9.94 -1.54 -2.61
C MET A 152 10.80 -2.50 -1.78
N ASP A 153 10.87 -2.26 -0.47
CA ASP A 153 11.46 -3.22 0.48
C ASP A 153 10.54 -4.46 0.64
N THR A 154 9.23 -4.28 0.42
CA THR A 154 8.24 -5.36 0.58
C THR A 154 7.00 -5.13 -0.29
N THR A 155 6.45 -6.23 -0.83
CA THR A 155 5.16 -6.23 -1.56
C THR A 155 4.20 -7.23 -0.93
N PHE A 156 2.97 -6.80 -0.68
CA PHE A 156 1.89 -7.63 -0.14
C PHE A 156 0.82 -7.88 -1.20
N LEU A 157 0.45 -9.14 -1.40
CA LEU A 157 -0.43 -9.58 -2.46
C LEU A 157 -1.52 -10.52 -1.94
N THR A 158 -2.73 -10.44 -2.45
CA THR A 158 -3.79 -11.43 -2.17
C THR A 158 -3.70 -12.66 -3.05
N THR A 159 -2.89 -12.63 -4.11
CA THR A 159 -2.52 -13.83 -4.86
C THR A 159 -1.21 -14.36 -4.29
N CYS A 160 -1.14 -15.66 -4.01
CA CYS A 160 0.04 -16.29 -3.41
C CYS A 160 1.30 -16.03 -4.27
N PRO A 161 2.36 -15.40 -3.71
CA PRO A 161 3.55 -15.07 -4.47
C PRO A 161 4.24 -16.27 -5.12
N SER A 162 4.13 -17.46 -4.52
CA SER A 162 4.77 -18.68 -5.03
C SER A 162 4.26 -19.13 -6.41
N VAL A 163 3.03 -18.74 -6.78
CA VAL A 163 2.46 -19.05 -8.10
C VAL A 163 2.72 -17.95 -9.13
N LEU A 164 3.26 -16.82 -8.71
CA LEU A 164 3.50 -15.64 -9.55
C LEU A 164 4.95 -15.64 -10.07
N LYS A 165 5.19 -16.38 -11.16
CA LYS A 165 6.53 -16.57 -11.75
C LYS A 165 7.22 -15.27 -12.19
N PHE A 166 6.48 -14.18 -12.35
CA PHE A 166 7.03 -12.89 -12.76
C PHE A 166 7.65 -12.08 -11.62
N LEU A 167 7.38 -12.45 -10.37
CA LEU A 167 7.92 -11.72 -9.22
C LEU A 167 9.43 -11.94 -9.09
N PRO A 168 10.21 -10.87 -8.84
CA PRO A 168 11.65 -10.99 -8.60
C PRO A 168 11.91 -11.80 -7.33
N LYS A 169 12.83 -12.77 -7.39
CA LYS A 169 13.21 -13.60 -6.24
C LYS A 169 13.90 -12.81 -5.12
N LYS A 170 14.48 -11.67 -5.46
CA LYS A 170 15.21 -10.80 -4.51
C LYS A 170 14.27 -9.95 -3.63
N ASN A 171 13.02 -9.78 -4.02
CA ASN A 171 12.08 -8.94 -3.31
C ASN A 171 11.33 -9.75 -2.25
N ASN A 172 11.08 -9.13 -1.11
CA ASN A 172 10.25 -9.69 -0.06
C ASN A 172 8.77 -9.58 -0.47
N ASN A 173 8.21 -10.66 -0.98
CA ASN A 173 6.82 -10.73 -1.43
C ASN A 173 6.03 -11.62 -0.48
N PHE A 174 4.95 -11.10 0.10
CA PHE A 174 4.14 -11.81 1.08
C PHE A 174 2.69 -11.89 0.64
N TYR A 175 2.07 -13.02 0.95
CA TYR A 175 0.63 -13.17 0.85
C TYR A 175 -0.05 -12.44 2.01
N ILE A 176 -1.13 -11.72 1.70
CA ILE A 176 -2.09 -11.23 2.71
C ILE A 176 -3.51 -11.60 2.27
N PRO A 177 -4.39 -12.02 3.17
CA PRO A 177 -5.80 -12.19 2.86
C PRO A 177 -6.45 -10.83 2.60
N ASN A 178 -7.64 -10.82 2.01
CA ASN A 178 -8.46 -9.61 1.99
C ASN A 178 -8.72 -9.13 3.42
N PRO A 179 -8.45 -7.87 3.72
CA PRO A 179 -8.61 -7.37 5.08
C PRO A 179 -10.09 -7.25 5.44
N SER A 180 -10.42 -7.65 6.65
CA SER A 180 -11.67 -7.33 7.34
C SER A 180 -11.41 -6.29 8.42
N ASP A 181 -12.47 -5.63 8.89
CA ASP A 181 -12.41 -4.63 9.94
C ASP A 181 -13.67 -4.72 10.82
N SER A 182 -13.47 -5.05 12.08
CA SER A 182 -14.58 -5.25 13.03
C SER A 182 -15.48 -4.02 13.24
N SER A 183 -15.07 -2.84 12.80
CA SER A 183 -15.92 -1.64 12.80
C SER A 183 -16.76 -1.50 11.53
N PHE A 184 -16.54 -2.34 10.53
CA PHE A 184 -17.22 -2.33 9.24
C PHE A 184 -18.12 -3.53 9.02
N GLU A 185 -17.69 -4.68 9.52
CA GLU A 185 -18.41 -5.94 9.44
C GLU A 185 -19.19 -6.14 10.75
N THR A 186 -20.46 -5.72 10.76
CA THR A 186 -21.42 -5.90 11.87
C THR A 186 -22.40 -7.02 11.56
#